data_f7958cb795c4e5707b066c0f2fc911bb
#
_entry.id   f7958cb795c4e5707b066c0f2fc911bb
#
_cell.length_a   1.000
_cell.length_b   1.000
_cell.length_c   1.000
_cell.angle_alpha   90.00
_cell.angle_beta   90.00
_cell.angle_gamma   90.00
#
_symmetry.space_group_name_H-M   'P 1'
#
loop_
_entity.id
_entity.type
_entity.pdbx_description
1 polymer ?
#
loop_
_entity_poly.entity_id
_entity_poly.type
_entity_poly.pdbx_seq_one_letter_code
_entity_poly.pdbx_strand_id
1 'polypeptide(L)'
;CMYHFAVSSKTLKENAPFISFNCADYAQNPQLLFGHIFGVRQGAYTGALEDTPGLIAKADGGILFLDEIHRLPPEGQEMLFTFIDKGTFRPLGESDKVSEANVQIIGATTESSDAFLTTFNRRIPMSITLPNLISRTMDERYQIISLFIKQEANRLNQRIQVEKSAIIAFMLYDAEANIGQIKRDLKLVCAKAFLHYRTYEQTHLIVRKEDCSLAVQKGLLKVKEV
;
A
#
# COMPACT_ATOMS: atom_id res chain seq x y z
N CYS A 1 -8.14 -6.36 -4.15
CA CYS A 1 -8.51 -7.79 -3.95
C CYS A 1 -9.59 -7.97 -2.89
N MET A 2 -9.38 -7.57 -1.61
CA MET A 2 -10.36 -7.77 -0.52
C MET A 2 -11.72 -7.12 -0.81
N TYR A 3 -11.75 -5.89 -1.29
CA TYR A 3 -12.98 -5.21 -1.68
C TYR A 3 -13.78 -5.99 -2.74
N HIS A 4 -13.14 -6.38 -3.84
CA HIS A 4 -13.78 -7.17 -4.89
C HIS A 4 -14.29 -8.52 -4.38
N PHE A 5 -13.54 -9.17 -3.49
CA PHE A 5 -13.99 -10.40 -2.85
C PHE A 5 -15.22 -10.16 -1.96
N ALA A 6 -15.21 -9.11 -1.14
CA ALA A 6 -16.32 -8.76 -0.25
C ALA A 6 -17.60 -8.41 -1.04
N VAL A 7 -17.47 -7.72 -2.18
CA VAL A 7 -18.59 -7.45 -3.09
C VAL A 7 -19.06 -8.74 -3.77
N SER A 8 -18.14 -9.56 -4.29
CA SER A 8 -18.48 -10.84 -4.96
C SER A 8 -19.16 -11.83 -4.03
N SER A 9 -18.74 -11.88 -2.76
CA SER A 9 -19.35 -12.72 -1.71
C SER A 9 -20.64 -12.15 -1.13
N LYS A 10 -21.10 -10.99 -1.63
CA LYS A 10 -22.27 -10.24 -1.14
C LYS A 10 -22.16 -9.81 0.34
N THR A 11 -20.96 -9.76 0.89
CA THR A 11 -20.69 -9.20 2.22
C THR A 11 -20.78 -7.68 2.21
N LEU A 12 -20.44 -7.04 1.07
CA LEU A 12 -20.63 -5.63 0.81
C LEU A 12 -21.54 -5.43 -0.41
N LYS A 13 -22.23 -4.28 -0.45
CA LYS A 13 -23.01 -3.86 -1.60
C LYS A 13 -22.07 -3.53 -2.77
N GLU A 14 -22.55 -3.64 -4.01
CA GLU A 14 -21.77 -3.34 -5.22
C GLU A 14 -21.22 -1.91 -5.25
N ASN A 15 -21.97 -0.96 -4.68
CA ASN A 15 -21.59 0.46 -4.58
C ASN A 15 -21.07 0.87 -3.21
N ALA A 16 -20.64 -0.10 -2.36
CA ALA A 16 -20.07 0.19 -1.06
C ALA A 16 -18.82 1.07 -1.21
N PRO A 17 -18.66 2.12 -0.40
CA PRO A 17 -17.49 2.99 -0.50
C PRO A 17 -16.22 2.24 -0.11
N PHE A 18 -15.15 2.47 -0.88
CA PHE A 18 -13.78 2.09 -0.52
C PHE A 18 -12.95 3.36 -0.46
N ILE A 19 -12.59 3.77 0.75
CA ILE A 19 -11.83 4.99 0.99
C ILE A 19 -10.43 4.60 1.47
N SER A 20 -9.40 5.19 0.84
CA SER A 20 -8.00 5.00 1.23
C SER A 20 -7.43 6.32 1.72
N PHE A 21 -6.73 6.28 2.83
CA PHE A 21 -6.13 7.45 3.47
C PHE A 21 -4.76 7.10 4.04
N ASN A 22 -3.76 7.96 3.79
CA ASN A 22 -2.42 7.78 4.35
C ASN A 22 -2.25 8.69 5.58
N CYS A 23 -2.10 8.09 6.76
CA CYS A 23 -1.93 8.82 8.01
C CYS A 23 -0.61 9.61 8.05
N ALA A 24 0.42 9.19 7.29
CA ALA A 24 1.71 9.88 7.26
C ALA A 24 1.63 11.28 6.65
N ASP A 25 0.68 11.54 5.75
CA ASP A 25 0.52 12.84 5.09
C ASP A 25 0.19 13.96 6.08
N TYR A 26 -0.38 13.61 7.24
CA TYR A 26 -0.82 14.53 8.28
C TYR A 26 -0.18 14.28 9.64
N ALA A 27 0.84 13.43 9.72
CA ALA A 27 1.47 13.03 10.99
C ALA A 27 2.05 14.21 11.82
N GLN A 28 2.40 15.31 11.16
CA GLN A 28 2.90 16.53 11.82
C GLN A 28 1.79 17.42 12.39
N ASN A 29 0.52 17.14 12.07
CA ASN A 29 -0.63 17.89 12.57
C ASN A 29 -1.75 16.94 13.02
N PRO A 30 -1.72 16.51 14.29
CA PRO A 30 -2.71 15.58 14.84
C PRO A 30 -4.16 16.06 14.72
N GLN A 31 -4.41 17.35 14.86
CA GLN A 31 -5.76 17.90 14.75
C GLN A 31 -6.34 17.74 13.34
N LEU A 32 -5.53 18.01 12.31
CA LEU A 32 -5.94 17.77 10.92
C LEU A 32 -6.15 16.29 10.65
N LEU A 33 -5.24 15.44 11.15
CA LEU A 33 -5.35 13.99 11.02
C LEU A 33 -6.68 13.47 11.62
N PHE A 34 -7.00 13.89 12.83
CA PHE A 34 -8.27 13.53 13.49
C PHE A 34 -9.47 14.09 12.76
N GLY A 35 -9.39 15.37 12.34
CA GLY A 35 -10.45 16.01 11.58
C GLY A 35 -10.76 15.29 10.26
N HIS A 36 -9.74 14.80 9.57
CA HIS A 36 -9.96 13.98 8.38
C HIS A 36 -10.66 12.66 8.70
N ILE A 37 -10.22 11.94 9.72
CA ILE A 37 -10.75 10.60 10.04
C ILE A 37 -12.15 10.70 10.66
N PHE A 38 -12.31 11.52 11.71
CA PHE A 38 -13.53 11.57 12.53
C PHE A 38 -14.50 12.69 12.13
N GLY A 39 -14.00 13.70 11.42
CA GLY A 39 -14.76 14.91 11.08
C GLY A 39 -14.53 16.06 12.06
N VAL A 40 -15.02 17.23 11.67
CA VAL A 40 -14.82 18.49 12.41
C VAL A 40 -16.13 19.23 12.51
N ARG A 41 -16.44 19.78 13.67
CA ARG A 41 -17.47 20.78 13.86
C ARG A 41 -16.91 22.19 13.70
N GLN A 42 -17.74 23.08 13.20
CA GLN A 42 -17.41 24.51 13.13
C GLN A 42 -16.91 25.00 14.51
N GLY A 43 -15.78 25.69 14.53
CA GLY A 43 -15.20 26.23 15.76
C GLY A 43 -14.37 25.23 16.60
N ALA A 44 -14.20 23.98 16.16
CA ALA A 44 -13.42 22.97 16.90
C ALA A 44 -11.95 23.37 17.08
N TYR A 45 -11.40 24.12 16.14
CA TYR A 45 -10.07 24.74 16.22
C TYR A 45 -10.00 25.99 15.35
N THR A 46 -8.94 26.78 15.49
CA THR A 46 -8.74 28.00 14.67
C THR A 46 -8.64 27.62 13.18
N GLY A 47 -9.62 28.03 12.39
CA GLY A 47 -9.73 27.70 10.96
C GLY A 47 -10.79 26.66 10.62
N ALA A 48 -11.47 26.06 11.58
CA ALA A 48 -12.64 25.21 11.33
C ALA A 48 -13.87 26.10 11.07
N LEU A 49 -14.03 26.50 9.79
CA LEU A 49 -15.06 27.46 9.38
C LEU A 49 -16.45 26.82 9.21
N GLU A 50 -16.52 25.53 8.95
CA GLU A 50 -17.73 24.77 8.70
C GLU A 50 -17.64 23.33 9.20
N ASP A 51 -18.80 22.68 9.34
CA ASP A 51 -18.87 21.27 9.67
C ASP A 51 -18.37 20.43 8.50
N THR A 52 -17.37 19.58 8.76
CA THR A 52 -16.81 18.72 7.73
C THR A 52 -16.94 17.24 8.15
N PRO A 53 -17.64 16.41 7.36
CA PRO A 53 -17.79 14.99 7.67
C PRO A 53 -16.45 14.26 7.52
N GLY A 54 -16.11 13.40 8.48
CA GLY A 54 -14.92 12.57 8.47
C GLY A 54 -15.00 11.40 7.49
N LEU A 55 -13.84 10.75 7.28
CA LEU A 55 -13.73 9.59 6.42
C LEU A 55 -14.54 8.39 6.94
N ILE A 56 -14.69 8.24 8.26
CA ILE A 56 -15.54 7.21 8.85
C ILE A 56 -16.99 7.38 8.37
N ALA A 57 -17.54 8.60 8.45
CA ALA A 57 -18.89 8.87 7.97
C ALA A 57 -19.02 8.65 6.46
N LYS A 58 -18.01 9.04 5.69
CA LYS A 58 -18.00 8.85 4.21
C LYS A 58 -17.85 7.38 3.79
N ALA A 59 -17.26 6.55 4.64
CA ALA A 59 -17.04 5.12 4.40
C ALA A 59 -18.19 4.25 4.91
N ASP A 60 -19.27 4.83 5.43
CA ASP A 60 -20.38 4.07 6.00
C ASP A 60 -20.95 3.03 5.03
N GLY A 61 -21.11 1.81 5.51
CA GLY A 61 -21.49 0.64 4.72
C GLY A 61 -20.37 0.06 3.85
N GLY A 62 -19.12 0.52 4.01
CA GLY A 62 -17.99 0.12 3.19
C GLY A 62 -16.69 -0.14 3.95
N ILE A 63 -15.58 0.23 3.32
CA ILE A 63 -14.21 0.00 3.83
C ILE A 63 -13.45 1.32 3.94
N LEU A 64 -12.80 1.54 5.08
CA LEU A 64 -11.79 2.57 5.27
C LEU A 64 -10.41 1.90 5.42
N PHE A 65 -9.54 2.12 4.44
CA PHE A 65 -8.16 1.68 4.44
C PHE A 65 -7.27 2.79 4.97
N LEU A 66 -6.62 2.56 6.10
CA LEU A 66 -5.68 3.49 6.76
C LEU A 66 -4.25 2.99 6.54
N ASP A 67 -3.51 3.65 5.66
CA ASP A 67 -2.09 3.38 5.46
C ASP A 67 -1.26 4.11 6.50
N GLU A 68 -0.10 3.54 6.86
CA GLU A 68 0.78 4.04 7.91
C GLU A 68 0.04 4.35 9.23
N ILE A 69 -0.86 3.45 9.63
CA ILE A 69 -1.76 3.63 10.78
C ILE A 69 -1.00 3.88 12.10
N HIS A 70 0.26 3.46 12.22
CA HIS A 70 1.12 3.74 13.36
C HIS A 70 1.44 5.23 13.54
N ARG A 71 1.16 6.06 12.52
CA ARG A 71 1.28 7.53 12.61
C ARG A 71 0.15 8.17 13.40
N LEU A 72 -0.90 7.41 13.75
CA LEU A 72 -1.91 7.88 14.68
C LEU A 72 -1.29 8.01 16.07
N PRO A 73 -1.34 9.21 16.69
CA PRO A 73 -0.92 9.37 18.08
C PRO A 73 -1.86 8.62 19.02
N PRO A 74 -1.47 8.39 20.29
CA PRO A 74 -2.23 7.59 21.24
C PRO A 74 -3.71 7.97 21.34
N GLU A 75 -4.02 9.27 21.37
CA GLU A 75 -5.41 9.77 21.41
C GLU A 75 -6.22 9.33 20.18
N GLY A 76 -5.64 9.43 19.00
CA GLY A 76 -6.31 8.97 17.77
C GLY A 76 -6.48 7.47 17.72
N GLN A 77 -5.55 6.71 18.27
CA GLN A 77 -5.69 5.27 18.44
C GLN A 77 -6.87 4.94 19.38
N GLU A 78 -7.01 5.64 20.52
CA GLU A 78 -8.14 5.46 21.45
C GLU A 78 -9.50 5.82 20.83
N MET A 79 -9.55 6.91 20.06
CA MET A 79 -10.77 7.28 19.31
C MET A 79 -11.15 6.19 18.29
N LEU A 80 -10.17 5.68 17.56
CA LEU A 80 -10.40 4.62 16.57
C LEU A 80 -10.85 3.32 17.24
N PHE A 81 -10.35 3.02 18.45
CA PHE A 81 -10.80 1.86 19.24
C PHE A 81 -12.26 1.95 19.63
N THR A 82 -12.64 3.13 20.13
CA THR A 82 -14.03 3.36 20.49
C THR A 82 -14.94 3.11 19.30
N PHE A 83 -14.48 3.53 18.12
CA PHE A 83 -15.21 3.25 16.88
C PHE A 83 -15.23 1.76 16.52
N ILE A 84 -14.11 1.06 16.58
CA ILE A 84 -14.04 -0.38 16.27
C ILE A 84 -14.92 -1.21 17.24
N ASP A 85 -14.92 -0.86 18.52
CA ASP A 85 -15.67 -1.58 19.54
C ASP A 85 -17.19 -1.33 19.50
N LYS A 86 -17.59 -0.08 19.21
CA LYS A 86 -18.97 0.37 19.39
C LYS A 86 -19.67 0.79 18.09
N GLY A 87 -18.94 0.95 17.00
CA GLY A 87 -19.47 1.56 15.76
C GLY A 87 -19.78 3.05 15.89
N THR A 88 -19.36 3.67 16.99
CA THR A 88 -19.69 5.06 17.32
C THR A 88 -18.46 5.95 17.37
N PHE A 89 -18.59 7.21 16.96
CA PHE A 89 -17.52 8.19 16.99
C PHE A 89 -18.06 9.58 17.21
N ARG A 90 -17.17 10.53 17.56
CA ARG A 90 -17.49 11.95 17.66
C ARG A 90 -16.57 12.77 16.77
N PRO A 91 -17.10 13.69 15.96
CA PRO A 91 -16.26 14.69 15.30
C PRO A 91 -15.52 15.57 16.31
N LEU A 92 -14.41 16.15 15.90
CA LEU A 92 -13.71 17.14 16.72
C LEU A 92 -14.65 18.33 17.04
N GLY A 93 -14.63 18.75 18.32
CA GLY A 93 -15.51 19.84 18.78
C GLY A 93 -16.94 19.42 19.12
N GLU A 94 -17.29 18.13 19.00
CA GLU A 94 -18.58 17.59 19.37
C GLU A 94 -18.54 16.94 20.75
N SER A 95 -19.30 17.45 21.71
CA SER A 95 -19.39 16.90 23.07
C SER A 95 -20.63 16.04 23.30
N ASP A 96 -21.74 16.38 22.66
CA ASP A 96 -23.05 15.86 23.03
C ASP A 96 -23.56 14.77 22.08
N LYS A 97 -23.32 14.93 20.77
CA LYS A 97 -23.83 13.98 19.78
C LYS A 97 -22.81 12.93 19.44
N VAL A 98 -23.24 11.68 19.53
CA VAL A 98 -22.52 10.51 19.05
C VAL A 98 -23.03 10.19 17.65
N SER A 99 -22.11 10.04 16.71
CA SER A 99 -22.39 9.56 15.36
C SER A 99 -22.14 8.07 15.28
N GLU A 100 -22.89 7.38 14.42
CA GLU A 100 -22.75 5.94 14.17
C GLU A 100 -22.39 5.68 12.72
N ALA A 101 -21.59 4.66 12.46
CA ALA A 101 -21.30 4.18 11.12
C ALA A 101 -20.91 2.69 11.18
N ASN A 102 -21.20 1.97 10.10
CA ASN A 102 -20.80 0.59 9.93
C ASN A 102 -19.68 0.51 8.88
N VAL A 103 -18.42 0.56 9.32
CA VAL A 103 -17.26 0.61 8.44
C VAL A 103 -16.27 -0.50 8.81
N GLN A 104 -15.84 -1.26 7.82
CA GLN A 104 -14.73 -2.17 8.00
C GLN A 104 -13.40 -1.40 7.93
N ILE A 105 -12.66 -1.38 9.03
CA ILE A 105 -11.33 -0.77 9.09
C ILE A 105 -10.28 -1.78 8.64
N ILE A 106 -9.39 -1.35 7.75
CA ILE A 106 -8.20 -2.08 7.34
C ILE A 106 -7.00 -1.15 7.57
N GLY A 107 -6.12 -1.53 8.50
CA GLY A 107 -4.88 -0.80 8.76
C GLY A 107 -3.69 -1.45 8.04
N ALA A 108 -2.79 -0.64 7.51
CA ALA A 108 -1.48 -1.07 7.05
C ALA A 108 -0.38 -0.31 7.81
N THR A 109 0.72 -0.99 8.08
CA THR A 109 1.87 -0.43 8.78
C THR A 109 3.16 -1.10 8.35
N THR A 110 4.25 -0.35 8.41
CA THR A 110 5.63 -0.84 8.27
C THR A 110 6.27 -1.15 9.62
N GLU A 111 5.63 -0.75 10.71
CA GLU A 111 6.13 -0.92 12.08
C GLU A 111 5.65 -2.23 12.72
N SER A 112 6.38 -2.66 13.74
CA SER A 112 5.99 -3.81 14.56
C SER A 112 4.76 -3.50 15.42
N SER A 113 4.15 -4.54 15.98
CA SER A 113 3.01 -4.41 16.90
C SER A 113 3.30 -3.53 18.12
N ASP A 114 4.58 -3.37 18.48
CA ASP A 114 5.00 -2.58 19.65
C ASP A 114 4.85 -1.06 19.44
N ALA A 115 4.69 -0.63 18.18
CA ALA A 115 4.42 0.76 17.82
C ALA A 115 2.98 1.20 18.20
N PHE A 116 2.14 0.27 18.59
CA PHE A 116 0.75 0.52 18.96
C PHE A 116 0.51 0.36 20.45
N LEU A 117 -0.52 1.04 20.96
CA LEU A 117 -0.98 0.79 22.32
C LEU A 117 -1.36 -0.70 22.46
N THR A 118 -1.03 -1.31 23.61
CA THR A 118 -1.36 -2.71 23.89
C THR A 118 -2.86 -2.99 23.76
N THR A 119 -3.68 -1.99 24.09
CA THR A 119 -5.12 -2.01 23.93
C THR A 119 -5.59 -2.08 22.48
N PHE A 120 -4.81 -1.53 21.54
CA PHE A 120 -5.09 -1.59 20.10
C PHE A 120 -4.88 -2.99 19.52
N ASN A 121 -3.76 -3.59 19.80
CA ASN A 121 -3.42 -4.91 19.32
C ASN A 121 -4.46 -5.98 19.72
N ARG A 122 -5.10 -5.82 20.89
CA ARG A 122 -6.15 -6.74 21.36
C ARG A 122 -7.46 -6.64 20.59
N ARG A 123 -7.70 -5.52 19.88
CA ARG A 123 -8.94 -5.25 19.14
C ARG A 123 -8.84 -5.49 17.64
N ILE A 124 -7.62 -5.74 17.16
CA ILE A 124 -7.41 -6.16 15.77
C ILE A 124 -7.53 -7.68 15.71
N PRO A 125 -8.64 -8.23 15.20
CA PRO A 125 -8.89 -9.67 15.25
C PRO A 125 -8.00 -10.44 14.30
N MET A 126 -7.40 -9.79 13.31
CA MET A 126 -6.61 -10.42 12.26
C MET A 126 -5.43 -9.54 11.87
N SER A 127 -4.25 -10.12 11.91
CA SER A 127 -3.01 -9.50 11.41
C SER A 127 -2.37 -10.38 10.34
N ILE A 128 -1.96 -9.77 9.24
CA ILE A 128 -1.29 -10.45 8.13
C ILE A 128 0.08 -9.80 7.94
N THR A 129 1.13 -10.57 8.18
CA THR A 129 2.50 -10.11 7.92
C THR A 129 2.90 -10.51 6.49
N LEU A 130 3.24 -9.52 5.68
CA LEU A 130 3.75 -9.75 4.34
C LEU A 130 5.26 -10.01 4.40
N PRO A 131 5.73 -11.18 3.93
CA PRO A 131 7.16 -11.50 3.98
C PRO A 131 7.97 -10.56 3.07
N ASN A 132 9.16 -10.20 3.53
CA ASN A 132 10.12 -9.47 2.72
C ASN A 132 10.55 -10.29 1.50
N LEU A 133 11.08 -9.61 0.48
CA LEU A 133 11.56 -10.29 -0.73
C LEU A 133 12.62 -11.35 -0.43
N ILE A 134 13.53 -11.07 0.49
CA ILE A 134 14.63 -11.99 0.86
C ILE A 134 14.12 -13.32 1.44
N SER A 135 13.00 -13.29 2.18
CA SER A 135 12.38 -14.48 2.77
C SER A 135 11.46 -15.26 1.81
N ARG A 136 11.27 -14.75 0.58
CA ARG A 136 10.47 -15.43 -0.43
C ARG A 136 11.28 -16.49 -1.17
N THR A 137 10.61 -17.57 -1.58
CA THR A 137 11.20 -18.60 -2.43
C THR A 137 11.58 -18.07 -3.81
N MET A 138 12.44 -18.75 -4.53
CA MET A 138 12.82 -18.39 -5.89
C MET A 138 11.61 -18.40 -6.84
N ASP A 139 10.69 -19.34 -6.65
CA ASP A 139 9.47 -19.41 -7.46
C ASP A 139 8.57 -18.18 -7.22
N GLU A 140 8.38 -17.75 -5.96
CA GLU A 140 7.62 -16.54 -5.65
C GLU A 140 8.29 -15.29 -6.23
N ARG A 141 9.63 -15.18 -6.13
CA ARG A 141 10.39 -14.08 -6.75
C ARG A 141 10.21 -14.06 -8.27
N TYR A 142 10.30 -15.22 -8.92
CA TYR A 142 10.06 -15.34 -10.35
C TYR A 142 8.64 -14.91 -10.74
N GLN A 143 7.62 -15.32 -9.99
CA GLN A 143 6.24 -14.91 -10.24
C GLN A 143 6.05 -13.40 -10.11
N ILE A 144 6.65 -12.77 -9.10
CA ILE A 144 6.60 -11.31 -8.89
C ILE A 144 7.26 -10.58 -10.08
N ILE A 145 8.46 -11.01 -10.49
CA ILE A 145 9.20 -10.43 -11.60
C ILE A 145 8.39 -10.58 -12.89
N SER A 146 7.86 -11.78 -13.16
CA SER A 146 7.05 -12.08 -14.34
C SER A 146 5.78 -11.22 -14.40
N LEU A 147 5.12 -11.01 -13.24
CA LEU A 147 3.96 -10.14 -13.14
C LEU A 147 4.30 -8.69 -13.53
N PHE A 148 5.41 -8.15 -13.04
CA PHE A 148 5.82 -6.78 -13.36
C PHE A 148 6.25 -6.63 -14.82
N ILE A 149 6.96 -7.61 -15.38
CA ILE A 149 7.28 -7.62 -16.82
C ILE A 149 6.00 -7.61 -17.66
N LYS A 150 5.00 -8.40 -17.28
CA LYS A 150 3.70 -8.43 -17.97
C LYS A 150 2.97 -7.08 -17.86
N GLN A 151 3.03 -6.43 -16.71
CA GLN A 151 2.46 -5.08 -16.53
C GLN A 151 3.15 -4.06 -17.44
N GLU A 152 4.48 -4.09 -17.54
CA GLU A 152 5.24 -3.20 -18.42
C GLU A 152 4.99 -3.52 -19.91
N ALA A 153 4.86 -4.79 -20.29
CA ALA A 153 4.49 -5.20 -21.65
C ALA A 153 3.12 -4.60 -22.05
N ASN A 154 2.13 -4.69 -21.17
CA ASN A 154 0.82 -4.07 -21.38
C ASN A 154 0.91 -2.55 -21.49
N ARG A 155 1.68 -1.89 -20.60
CA ARG A 155 1.87 -0.44 -20.61
C ARG A 155 2.53 0.07 -21.89
N LEU A 156 3.51 -0.66 -22.40
CA LEU A 156 4.24 -0.32 -23.62
C LEU A 156 3.51 -0.79 -24.90
N ASN A 157 2.44 -1.56 -24.74
CA ASN A 157 1.73 -2.25 -25.82
C ASN A 157 2.69 -3.04 -26.74
N GLN A 158 3.66 -3.72 -26.11
CA GLN A 158 4.70 -4.50 -26.80
C GLN A 158 4.97 -5.82 -26.06
N ARG A 159 5.31 -6.85 -26.83
CA ARG A 159 5.79 -8.11 -26.26
C ARG A 159 7.24 -7.93 -25.82
N ILE A 160 7.51 -8.11 -24.52
CA ILE A 160 8.84 -8.04 -23.95
C ILE A 160 9.42 -9.45 -23.85
N GLN A 161 10.57 -9.66 -24.46
CA GLN A 161 11.42 -10.83 -24.21
C GLN A 161 12.47 -10.46 -23.19
N VAL A 162 12.81 -11.38 -22.29
CA VAL A 162 13.81 -11.12 -21.25
C VAL A 162 14.85 -12.23 -21.29
N GLU A 163 16.11 -11.88 -21.38
CA GLU A 163 17.19 -12.84 -21.32
C GLU A 163 17.23 -13.56 -19.98
N LYS A 164 17.59 -14.84 -20.00
CA LYS A 164 17.70 -15.67 -18.79
C LYS A 164 18.64 -15.06 -17.75
N SER A 165 19.75 -14.49 -18.20
CA SER A 165 20.73 -13.77 -17.35
C SER A 165 20.10 -12.59 -16.61
N ALA A 166 19.25 -11.81 -17.28
CA ALA A 166 18.55 -10.66 -16.67
C ALA A 166 17.50 -11.12 -15.64
N ILE A 167 16.75 -12.18 -15.93
CA ILE A 167 15.78 -12.75 -14.96
C ILE A 167 16.51 -13.25 -13.72
N ILE A 168 17.60 -14.02 -13.88
CA ILE A 168 18.39 -14.54 -12.75
C ILE A 168 18.98 -13.38 -11.93
N ALA A 169 19.47 -12.33 -12.59
CA ALA A 169 19.97 -11.14 -11.90
C ALA A 169 18.91 -10.53 -10.97
N PHE A 170 17.68 -10.35 -11.45
CA PHE A 170 16.57 -9.85 -10.64
C PHE A 170 16.13 -10.82 -9.54
N MET A 171 16.16 -12.12 -9.80
CA MET A 171 15.80 -13.14 -8.80
C MET A 171 16.76 -13.14 -7.60
N LEU A 172 18.07 -12.90 -7.85
CA LEU A 172 19.12 -12.89 -6.84
C LEU A 172 19.45 -11.50 -6.30
N TYR A 173 18.78 -10.47 -6.82
CA TYR A 173 18.98 -9.09 -6.43
C TYR A 173 18.52 -8.84 -4.99
N ASP A 174 19.38 -8.21 -4.19
CA ASP A 174 19.03 -7.68 -2.86
C ASP A 174 18.40 -6.31 -3.01
N ALA A 175 17.09 -6.31 -3.13
CA ALA A 175 16.33 -5.06 -3.18
C ALA A 175 16.03 -4.60 -1.75
N GLU A 176 16.84 -3.69 -1.21
CA GLU A 176 16.70 -3.15 0.16
C GLU A 176 15.31 -2.55 0.42
N ALA A 177 14.77 -1.82 -0.55
CA ALA A 177 13.40 -1.30 -0.49
C ALA A 177 12.36 -2.30 -1.03
N ASN A 178 12.66 -3.60 -0.96
CA ASN A 178 11.72 -4.70 -1.15
C ASN A 178 11.10 -4.76 -2.56
N ILE A 179 9.87 -5.24 -2.66
CA ILE A 179 9.12 -5.41 -3.92
C ILE A 179 8.96 -4.10 -4.68
N GLY A 180 8.79 -2.97 -3.95
CA GLY A 180 8.70 -1.65 -4.56
C GLY A 180 9.94 -1.26 -5.35
N GLN A 181 11.13 -1.64 -4.89
CA GLN A 181 12.38 -1.40 -5.60
C GLN A 181 12.48 -2.24 -6.86
N ILE A 182 12.18 -3.55 -6.79
CA ILE A 182 12.16 -4.40 -7.99
C ILE A 182 11.21 -3.84 -9.06
N LYS A 183 10.03 -3.38 -8.66
CA LYS A 183 9.08 -2.79 -9.59
C LYS A 183 9.65 -1.55 -10.28
N ARG A 184 10.31 -0.65 -9.53
CA ARG A 184 10.96 0.56 -10.10
C ARG A 184 12.10 0.18 -11.04
N ASP A 185 12.97 -0.73 -10.62
CA ASP A 185 14.14 -1.13 -11.39
C ASP A 185 13.73 -1.87 -12.67
N LEU A 186 12.76 -2.75 -12.63
CA LEU A 186 12.19 -3.41 -13.81
C LEU A 186 11.58 -2.39 -14.79
N LYS A 187 10.82 -1.41 -14.26
CA LYS A 187 10.25 -0.35 -15.11
C LYS A 187 11.35 0.43 -15.84
N LEU A 188 12.45 0.75 -15.14
CA LEU A 188 13.57 1.47 -15.72
C LEU A 188 14.29 0.64 -16.79
N VAL A 189 14.53 -0.63 -16.52
CA VAL A 189 15.18 -1.57 -17.45
C VAL A 189 14.33 -1.78 -18.70
N CYS A 190 13.02 -1.98 -18.54
CA CYS A 190 12.10 -2.09 -19.67
C CYS A 190 12.05 -0.80 -20.51
N ALA A 191 12.14 0.37 -19.85
CA ALA A 191 12.19 1.65 -20.57
C ALA A 191 13.47 1.81 -21.39
N LYS A 192 14.65 1.40 -20.86
CA LYS A 192 15.92 1.39 -21.60
C LYS A 192 15.85 0.45 -22.80
N ALA A 193 15.39 -0.78 -22.59
CA ALA A 193 15.25 -1.77 -23.66
C ALA A 193 14.28 -1.28 -24.75
N PHE A 194 13.19 -0.59 -24.36
CA PHE A 194 12.25 0.01 -25.31
C PHE A 194 12.89 1.15 -26.11
N LEU A 195 13.71 1.97 -25.47
CA LEU A 195 14.46 3.02 -26.18
C LEU A 195 15.40 2.42 -27.22
N HIS A 196 16.18 1.39 -26.87
CA HIS A 196 17.04 0.67 -27.80
C HIS A 196 16.22 0.05 -28.94
N TYR A 197 15.11 -0.61 -28.64
CA TYR A 197 14.21 -1.18 -29.63
C TYR A 197 13.75 -0.14 -30.66
N ARG A 198 13.37 1.05 -30.21
CA ARG A 198 12.90 2.14 -31.09
C ARG A 198 14.03 2.81 -31.85
N THR A 199 15.17 3.03 -31.21
CA THR A 199 16.32 3.78 -31.81
C THR A 199 17.02 2.96 -32.88
N TYR A 200 17.15 1.65 -32.68
CA TYR A 200 17.85 0.75 -33.58
C TYR A 200 16.93 -0.10 -34.44
N GLU A 201 15.65 0.25 -34.54
CA GLU A 201 14.62 -0.45 -35.35
C GLU A 201 14.67 -1.98 -35.21
N GLN A 202 14.87 -2.46 -33.96
CA GLN A 202 14.96 -3.89 -33.69
C GLN A 202 13.61 -4.58 -33.96
N THR A 203 13.64 -5.84 -34.35
CA THR A 203 12.42 -6.64 -34.58
C THR A 203 11.72 -7.05 -33.28
N HIS A 204 12.46 -7.13 -32.16
CA HIS A 204 11.95 -7.58 -30.88
C HIS A 204 12.44 -6.68 -29.75
N LEU A 205 11.56 -6.40 -28.80
CA LEU A 205 11.92 -5.72 -27.55
C LEU A 205 12.52 -6.75 -26.59
N ILE A 206 13.83 -6.71 -26.42
CA ILE A 206 14.59 -7.66 -25.60
C ILE A 206 15.25 -6.90 -24.44
N VAL A 207 14.94 -7.32 -23.23
CA VAL A 207 15.64 -6.89 -22.00
C VAL A 207 16.88 -7.77 -21.83
N ARG A 208 18.05 -7.14 -21.84
CA ARG A 208 19.33 -7.79 -21.67
C ARG A 208 19.93 -7.48 -20.31
N LYS A 209 20.92 -8.26 -19.91
CA LYS A 209 21.70 -8.06 -18.68
C LYS A 209 22.30 -6.64 -18.64
N GLU A 210 22.78 -6.14 -19.78
CA GLU A 210 23.43 -4.83 -19.93
C GLU A 210 22.46 -3.66 -19.68
N ASP A 211 21.17 -3.89 -19.86
CA ASP A 211 20.13 -2.89 -19.55
C ASP A 211 19.95 -2.73 -18.04
N CYS A 212 20.31 -3.75 -17.26
CA CYS A 212 20.17 -3.75 -15.80
C CYS A 212 21.22 -2.84 -15.13
N SER A 213 20.84 -2.24 -14.02
CA SER A 213 21.78 -1.49 -13.18
C SER A 213 22.86 -2.38 -12.60
N LEU A 214 24.01 -1.81 -12.24
CA LEU A 214 25.10 -2.56 -11.60
C LEU A 214 24.65 -3.27 -10.32
N ALA A 215 23.74 -2.67 -9.57
CA ALA A 215 23.17 -3.27 -8.35
C ALA A 215 22.41 -4.57 -8.66
N VAL A 216 21.59 -4.57 -9.71
CA VAL A 216 20.87 -5.77 -10.18
C VAL A 216 21.86 -6.81 -10.72
N GLN A 217 22.85 -6.40 -11.52
CA GLN A 217 23.86 -7.30 -12.10
C GLN A 217 24.72 -8.00 -11.03
N LYS A 218 24.98 -7.33 -9.88
CA LYS A 218 25.68 -7.94 -8.73
C LYS A 218 24.96 -9.18 -8.18
N GLY A 219 23.64 -9.30 -8.36
CA GLY A 219 22.91 -10.52 -8.02
C GLY A 219 23.51 -11.78 -8.69
N LEU A 220 24.02 -11.67 -9.91
CA LEU A 220 24.65 -12.80 -10.63
C LEU A 220 25.95 -13.26 -9.99
N LEU A 221 26.64 -12.44 -9.21
CA LEU A 221 27.89 -12.85 -8.53
C LEU A 221 27.60 -13.92 -7.48
N LYS A 222 26.40 -13.93 -6.91
CA LYS A 222 25.98 -14.96 -5.94
C LYS A 222 25.84 -16.37 -6.53
N VAL A 223 25.72 -16.49 -7.86
CA VAL A 223 25.68 -17.80 -8.54
C VAL A 223 27.06 -18.48 -8.54
N LYS A 224 28.15 -17.72 -8.37
CA LYS A 224 29.51 -18.25 -8.42
C LYS A 224 30.01 -18.75 -7.05
N GLU A 225 29.24 -18.50 -5.98
CA GLU A 225 29.62 -18.90 -4.61
C GLU A 225 28.91 -20.19 -4.14
N VAL A 226 28.15 -20.84 -5.02
CA VAL A 226 27.53 -22.15 -4.84
C VAL A 226 28.16 -23.13 -5.82
#